data_d34f6ebb653bac7c05ef68838220dc59
#
_entry.id   d34f6ebb653bac7c05ef68838220dc59
#
_cell.length_a   1.000
_cell.length_b   1.000
_cell.length_c   1.000
_cell.angle_alpha   90.00
_cell.angle_beta   90.00
_cell.angle_gamma   90.00
#
_symmetry.space_group_name_H-M   'P 1'
#
loop_
_entity.id
_entity.type
_entity.pdbx_description
1 polymer ?
#
loop_
_entity_poly.entity_id
_entity_poly.type
_entity_poly.pdbx_seq_one_letter_code
_entity_poly.pdbx_strand_id
1 'polypeptide(L)' 'MADNVEEKVIKLISEQLEVEPDKVVPSASFTEDLKADSLAIVELVLALEESFKIEIPDEETEKIKTVGDAINYIKNHAS' A
#
# COMPACT_ATOMS: atom_id res chain seq x y z
N MET A 1 -18.23 -1.38 -5.28
CA MET A 1 -18.13 -1.65 -3.89
C MET A 1 -16.84 -1.11 -3.34
N ALA A 2 -16.95 -0.37 -2.25
CA ALA A 2 -15.77 0.26 -1.66
C ALA A 2 -14.72 -0.75 -1.20
N ASP A 3 -15.16 -1.94 -0.91
CA ASP A 3 -14.28 -2.97 -0.36
C ASP A 3 -13.24 -3.45 -1.34
N ASN A 4 -13.48 -3.28 -2.63
CA ASN A 4 -12.55 -3.76 -3.64
C ASN A 4 -11.21 -3.03 -3.59
N VAL A 5 -11.21 -1.76 -3.24
CA VAL A 5 -9.97 -1.01 -3.15
C VAL A 5 -9.10 -1.58 -2.04
N GLU A 6 -9.69 -1.80 -0.89
CA GLU A 6 -8.95 -2.33 0.25
C GLU A 6 -8.39 -3.71 -0.05
N GLU A 7 -9.19 -4.58 -0.64
CA GLU A 7 -8.74 -5.91 -0.98
C GLU A 7 -7.61 -5.88 -2.01
N LYS A 8 -7.72 -5.01 -3.00
CA LYS A 8 -6.68 -4.89 -4.01
C LYS A 8 -5.37 -4.38 -3.41
N VAL A 9 -5.47 -3.41 -2.51
CA VAL A 9 -4.27 -2.90 -1.86
C VAL A 9 -3.60 -4.00 -1.05
N ILE A 10 -4.39 -4.73 -0.27
CA ILE A 10 -3.86 -5.81 0.55
C ILE A 10 -3.19 -6.87 -0.33
N LYS A 11 -3.83 -7.23 -1.42
CA LYS A 11 -3.28 -8.23 -2.30
C LYS A 11 -1.98 -7.77 -2.94
N LEU A 12 -1.93 -6.52 -3.38
CA LEU A 12 -0.71 -5.98 -3.97
C LEU A 12 0.42 -5.94 -2.97
N ILE A 13 0.13 -5.50 -1.76
CA ILE A 13 1.16 -5.45 -0.72
C ILE A 13 1.67 -6.85 -0.42
N SER A 14 0.75 -7.80 -0.30
CA SER A 14 1.10 -9.18 -0.03
C SER A 14 2.04 -9.74 -1.11
N GLU A 15 1.73 -9.46 -2.36
CA GLU A 15 2.53 -9.96 -3.46
C GLU A 15 3.88 -9.26 -3.58
N GLN A 16 3.89 -7.95 -3.42
CA GLN A 16 5.13 -7.18 -3.58
C GLN A 16 6.11 -7.44 -2.45
N LEU A 17 5.62 -7.58 -1.25
CA LEU A 17 6.48 -7.79 -0.08
C LEU A 17 6.63 -9.27 0.27
N GLU A 18 5.97 -10.15 -0.44
CA GLU A 18 6.00 -11.58 -0.21
C GLU A 18 5.64 -11.94 1.22
N VAL A 19 4.56 -11.35 1.70
CA VAL A 19 4.03 -11.64 3.02
C VAL A 19 2.61 -12.16 2.89
N GLU A 20 2.14 -12.86 3.91
CA GLU A 20 0.80 -13.41 3.89
C GLU A 20 -0.23 -12.29 4.02
N PRO A 21 -1.34 -12.38 3.26
CA PRO A 21 -2.39 -11.36 3.35
C PRO A 21 -2.92 -11.18 4.77
N ASP A 22 -2.91 -12.22 5.57
CA ASP A 22 -3.36 -12.15 6.95
C ASP A 22 -2.56 -11.15 7.77
N LYS A 23 -1.32 -10.92 7.38
CA LYS A 23 -0.45 -9.99 8.11
C LYS A 23 -0.57 -8.57 7.59
N VAL A 24 -1.24 -8.39 6.46
CA VAL A 24 -1.42 -7.07 5.87
C VAL A 24 -2.71 -6.47 6.44
N VAL A 25 -2.59 -5.91 7.62
CA VAL A 25 -3.73 -5.31 8.33
C VAL A 25 -3.51 -3.80 8.39
N PRO A 26 -4.59 -3.02 8.57
CA PRO A 26 -4.46 -1.55 8.54
C PRO A 26 -3.45 -0.98 9.53
N SER A 27 -3.29 -1.61 10.67
CA SER A 27 -2.36 -1.13 11.68
C SER A 27 -0.92 -1.57 11.43
N ALA A 28 -0.69 -2.43 10.45
CA ALA A 28 0.66 -2.94 10.17
C ALA A 28 1.54 -1.83 9.59
N SER A 29 2.74 -1.71 10.12
CA SER A 29 3.73 -0.78 9.61
C SER A 29 4.53 -1.46 8.49
N PHE A 30 4.76 -0.74 7.39
CA PHE A 30 5.51 -1.32 6.30
C PHE A 30 6.94 -1.70 6.71
N THR A 31 7.58 -0.84 7.49
CA THR A 31 8.97 -1.07 7.85
C THR A 31 9.11 -1.98 9.07
N GLU A 32 8.20 -1.88 10.03
CA GLU A 32 8.34 -2.63 11.26
C GLU A 32 7.65 -3.99 11.21
N ASP A 33 6.42 -4.01 10.75
CA ASP A 33 5.65 -5.26 10.74
C ASP A 33 5.86 -6.08 9.48
N LEU A 34 5.98 -5.41 8.34
CA LEU A 34 6.15 -6.09 7.06
C LEU A 34 7.61 -6.09 6.61
N LYS A 35 8.45 -5.40 7.34
CA LYS A 35 9.90 -5.38 7.10
C LYS A 35 10.29 -4.95 5.71
N ALA A 36 9.55 -4.01 5.16
CA ALA A 36 9.85 -3.46 3.85
C ALA A 36 10.92 -2.39 3.98
N ASP A 37 11.97 -2.49 3.15
CA ASP A 37 12.96 -1.44 3.10
C ASP A 37 12.53 -0.37 2.11
N SER A 38 13.36 0.67 1.95
CA SER A 38 13.02 1.79 1.08
C SER A 38 12.75 1.35 -0.35
N LEU A 39 13.55 0.43 -0.86
CA LEU A 39 13.37 -0.03 -2.23
C LEU A 39 12.06 -0.78 -2.39
N ALA A 40 11.74 -1.64 -1.42
CA ALA A 40 10.50 -2.38 -1.48
C ALA A 40 9.29 -1.45 -1.44
N ILE A 41 9.38 -0.38 -0.63
CA ILE A 41 8.30 0.59 -0.54
C ILE A 41 8.14 1.32 -1.88
N VAL A 42 9.24 1.71 -2.52
CA VAL A 42 9.18 2.37 -3.81
C VAL A 42 8.52 1.46 -4.85
N GLU A 43 8.92 0.20 -4.87
CA GLU A 43 8.33 -0.74 -5.82
C GLU A 43 6.84 -0.94 -5.56
N LEU A 44 6.47 -1.00 -4.29
CA LEU A 44 5.06 -1.13 -3.92
C LEU A 44 4.26 0.08 -4.37
N VAL A 45 4.79 1.29 -4.15
CA VAL A 45 4.13 2.52 -4.55
C VAL A 45 3.92 2.52 -6.06
N LEU A 46 4.94 2.13 -6.83
CA LEU A 46 4.81 2.07 -8.27
C LEU A 46 3.72 1.09 -8.70
N ALA A 47 3.66 -0.05 -8.04
CA ALA A 47 2.63 -1.04 -8.34
C ALA A 47 1.24 -0.48 -8.06
N LEU A 48 1.10 0.24 -6.95
CA LEU A 48 -0.18 0.85 -6.61
C LEU A 48 -0.57 1.92 -7.63
N GLU A 49 0.39 2.73 -8.05
CA GLU A 49 0.12 3.76 -9.04
C GLU A 49 -0.39 3.16 -10.35
N GLU A 50 0.26 2.09 -10.79
CA GLU A 50 -0.13 1.46 -12.04
C GLU A 50 -1.46 0.73 -11.92
N SER A 51 -1.67 0.08 -10.78
CA SER A 51 -2.87 -0.72 -10.59
C SER A 51 -4.12 0.15 -10.48
N PHE A 52 -4.00 1.28 -9.82
CA PHE A 52 -5.13 2.18 -9.59
C PHE A 52 -5.11 3.41 -10.48
N LYS A 53 -4.07 3.55 -11.32
CA LYS A 53 -3.93 4.65 -12.26
C LYS A 53 -3.98 6.01 -11.56
N ILE A 54 -3.21 6.11 -10.51
CA ILE A 54 -3.10 7.36 -9.75
C ILE A 54 -1.63 7.70 -9.60
N GLU A 55 -1.35 8.92 -9.16
CA GLU A 55 0.01 9.34 -8.87
C GLU A 55 0.19 9.52 -7.38
N ILE A 56 1.28 8.98 -6.85
CA ILE A 56 1.61 9.13 -5.44
C ILE A 56 2.94 9.89 -5.36
N PRO A 57 2.91 11.20 -5.12
CA PRO A 57 4.15 11.98 -5.02
C PRO A 57 5.03 11.49 -3.87
N ASP A 58 6.32 11.77 -3.98
CA ASP A 58 7.26 11.37 -2.94
C ASP A 58 6.85 11.90 -1.57
N GLU A 59 6.31 13.12 -1.53
CA GLU A 59 5.87 13.70 -0.27
C GLU A 59 4.78 12.86 0.39
N GLU A 60 3.86 12.35 -0.41
CA GLU A 60 2.79 11.52 0.12
C GLU A 60 3.29 10.15 0.49
N THR A 61 4.26 9.64 -0.27
CA THR A 61 4.86 8.35 0.04
C THR A 61 5.48 8.35 1.43
N GLU A 62 6.12 9.46 1.79
CA GLU A 62 6.73 9.57 3.11
C GLU A 62 5.71 9.55 4.24
N LYS A 63 4.49 9.97 3.95
CA LYS A 63 3.42 9.98 4.93
C LYS A 63 2.73 8.63 5.08
N ILE A 64 2.90 7.77 4.08
CA ILE A 64 2.29 6.45 4.10
C ILE A 64 3.20 5.51 4.87
N LYS A 65 2.89 5.30 6.12
CA LYS A 65 3.70 4.47 7.00
C LYS A 65 3.06 3.14 7.33
N THR A 66 1.74 3.07 7.26
CA THR A 66 1.02 1.85 7.57
C THR A 66 0.14 1.46 6.39
N VAL A 67 -0.33 0.22 6.43
CA VAL A 67 -1.25 -0.28 5.39
C VAL A 67 -2.51 0.60 5.34
N GLY A 68 -3.02 0.98 6.52
CA GLY A 68 -4.19 1.85 6.58
C GLY A 68 -3.97 3.19 5.91
N ASP A 69 -2.77 3.75 6.06
CA ASP A 69 -2.45 5.01 5.41
C ASP A 69 -2.52 4.86 3.89
N ALA A 70 -1.99 3.75 3.37
CA ALA A 70 -2.02 3.50 1.94
C ALA A 70 -3.44 3.31 1.43
N ILE A 71 -4.24 2.56 2.17
CA ILE A 71 -5.63 2.33 1.79
C ILE A 71 -6.40 3.64 1.75
N ASN A 72 -6.23 4.46 2.78
CA ASN A 72 -6.91 5.75 2.84
C ASN A 72 -6.50 6.66 1.68
N TYR A 73 -5.22 6.70 1.39
CA TYR A 73 -4.75 7.53 0.30
C TYR A 73 -5.40 7.12 -1.02
N ILE A 74 -5.40 5.83 -1.29
CA ILE A 74 -5.94 5.33 -2.54
C ILE A 74 -7.45 5.54 -2.61
N LYS A 75 -8.16 5.32 -1.53
CA LYS A 75 -9.60 5.55 -1.50
C LYS A 75 -9.94 7.01 -1.82
N ASN A 76 -9.12 7.92 -1.35
CA ASN A 76 -9.36 9.34 -1.58
C ASN A 76 -9.03 9.77 -2.99
N HIS A 77 -8.16 9.05 -3.67
CA HIS A 77 -7.65 9.47 -4.98
C HIS A 77 -8.12 8.60 -6.14
N ALA A 78 -8.55 7.38 -5.87
CA ALA A 78 -8.96 6.45 -6.92
C ALA A 78 -10.46 6.23 -6.91
N SER A 79 -11.19 7.27 -6.97
CA SER A 79 -12.65 7.17 -6.95
C SER A 79 -13.22 6.80 -8.31
#